data_9fa6b96dbf09fdd343799f2327c36d3f
#
_entry.id   9fa6b96dbf09fdd343799f2327c36d3f
#
_cell.length_a   1.000
_cell.length_b   1.000
_cell.length_c   1.000
_cell.angle_alpha   90.00
_cell.angle_beta   90.00
_cell.angle_gamma   90.00
#
_symmetry.space_group_name_H-M   'P 1'
#
loop_
_entity.id
_entity.type
_entity.pdbx_description
1 polymer ?
#
loop_
_entity_poly.entity_id
_entity_poly.type
_entity_poly.pdbx_seq_one_letter_code
_entity_poly.pdbx_strand_id
1 'polypeptide(L)'
;MIRLLAFAMLALLLAACSQEQKQQLPPLAEQMAKSYGLDSFGQIEGLRYTWNAEFPGAKKPFDGGAGTIKISRTWEWAPKTNTVSFEGKDMEGKPLKVTYQRSQLSSQSDVVKTLVDPLFFNDQYWLLFPLHAAWDTSAKVTDEGMQKLTLGDGSAEKIVVKYPSEGGYLPGDTWELYVGADHRVQELTFRRGGQTKPSVVIATWADYKKAGPLLISTDHRGTADGAPLRIFFSDVAVKVSGSQDWMNAQ
;
A
#
# COMPACT_ATOMS: atom_id res chain seq x y z
N MET A 1 -34.25 -50.04 23.68
CA MET A 1 -33.95 -48.66 24.00
C MET A 1 -32.43 -48.35 24.01
N ILE A 2 -31.61 -48.92 23.09
CA ILE A 2 -30.11 -48.74 23.11
C ILE A 2 -29.60 -48.20 21.76
N ARG A 3 -30.44 -47.80 20.81
CA ARG A 3 -30.02 -47.32 19.49
C ARG A 3 -30.16 -45.80 19.26
N LEU A 4 -30.60 -45.03 20.24
CA LEU A 4 -30.82 -43.57 20.14
C LEU A 4 -29.73 -42.71 20.80
N LEU A 5 -28.75 -43.30 21.52
CA LEU A 5 -27.67 -42.57 22.21
C LEU A 5 -26.37 -42.44 21.41
N ALA A 6 -26.25 -43.18 20.28
CA ALA A 6 -25.02 -43.14 19.47
C ALA A 6 -24.98 -41.99 18.41
N PHE A 7 -26.11 -41.34 18.11
CA PHE A 7 -26.18 -40.28 17.13
C PHE A 7 -25.97 -38.85 17.70
N ALA A 8 -26.09 -38.70 19.02
CA ALA A 8 -25.90 -37.38 19.67
C ALA A 8 -24.43 -37.04 19.96
N MET A 9 -23.52 -38.02 19.95
CA MET A 9 -22.09 -37.78 20.23
C MET A 9 -21.25 -37.42 18.98
N LEU A 10 -21.76 -37.67 17.78
CA LEU A 10 -21.03 -37.37 16.53
C LEU A 10 -21.29 -35.95 16.00
N ALA A 11 -22.30 -35.26 16.51
CA ALA A 11 -22.64 -33.90 16.11
C ALA A 11 -21.86 -32.83 16.88
N LEU A 12 -21.17 -33.18 17.98
CA LEU A 12 -20.42 -32.23 18.84
C LEU A 12 -18.93 -32.07 18.44
N LEU A 13 -18.45 -32.85 17.48
CA LEU A 13 -17.06 -32.81 17.01
C LEU A 13 -16.86 -31.96 15.72
N LEU A 14 -17.90 -31.43 15.12
CA LEU A 14 -17.83 -30.62 13.89
C LEU A 14 -17.96 -29.10 14.13
N ALA A 15 -18.10 -28.69 15.38
CA ALA A 15 -18.00 -27.27 15.79
C ALA A 15 -16.58 -26.92 16.27
N ALA A 16 -15.55 -27.59 15.75
CA ALA A 16 -14.19 -27.06 15.82
C ALA A 16 -14.15 -25.82 14.94
N CYS A 17 -14.38 -24.68 15.58
CA CYS A 17 -14.19 -23.35 15.04
C CYS A 17 -12.94 -23.34 14.16
N SER A 18 -13.09 -23.11 12.88
CA SER A 18 -12.07 -22.47 12.08
C SER A 18 -11.91 -21.05 12.64
N GLN A 19 -11.23 -20.91 13.78
CA GLN A 19 -10.56 -19.66 14.08
C GLN A 19 -9.56 -19.50 12.93
N GLU A 20 -9.82 -18.54 12.05
CA GLU A 20 -8.79 -18.00 11.17
C GLU A 20 -7.61 -17.67 12.09
N GLN A 21 -6.61 -18.55 12.08
CA GLN A 21 -5.37 -18.30 12.80
C GLN A 21 -4.79 -17.05 12.13
N LYS A 22 -4.93 -15.92 12.83
CA LYS A 22 -4.29 -14.67 12.43
C LYS A 22 -2.83 -15.01 12.18
N GLN A 23 -2.38 -14.93 10.94
CA GLN A 23 -1.00 -15.27 10.59
C GLN A 23 -0.09 -14.43 11.46
N GLN A 24 0.79 -15.08 12.21
CA GLN A 24 1.80 -14.39 12.99
C GLN A 24 2.80 -13.77 12.02
N LEU A 25 2.99 -12.46 12.11
CA LEU A 25 3.99 -11.76 11.30
C LEU A 25 5.40 -12.28 11.63
N PRO A 26 6.29 -12.39 10.63
CA PRO A 26 7.70 -12.56 10.89
C PRO A 26 8.23 -11.41 11.77
N PRO A 27 9.13 -11.67 12.73
CA PRO A 27 9.64 -10.64 13.64
C PRO A 27 10.22 -9.41 12.92
N LEU A 28 10.92 -9.61 11.80
CA LEU A 28 11.47 -8.52 10.99
C LEU A 28 10.37 -7.66 10.38
N ALA A 29 9.29 -8.26 9.85
CA ALA A 29 8.15 -7.52 9.29
C ALA A 29 7.44 -6.69 10.37
N GLU A 30 7.30 -7.22 11.58
CA GLU A 30 6.74 -6.49 12.71
C GLU A 30 7.63 -5.32 13.12
N GLN A 31 8.95 -5.53 13.25
CA GLN A 31 9.91 -4.48 13.60
C GLN A 31 9.96 -3.38 12.53
N MET A 32 9.95 -3.77 11.24
CA MET A 32 9.83 -2.85 10.13
C MET A 32 8.57 -1.99 10.29
N ALA A 33 7.38 -2.58 10.39
CA ALA A 33 6.14 -1.83 10.50
C ALA A 33 6.12 -0.89 11.72
N LYS A 34 6.67 -1.31 12.87
CA LYS A 34 6.82 -0.46 14.07
C LYS A 34 7.73 0.73 13.81
N SER A 35 8.82 0.56 13.05
CA SER A 35 9.71 1.67 12.71
C SER A 35 9.02 2.75 11.84
N TYR A 36 7.97 2.37 11.11
CA TYR A 36 7.14 3.29 10.33
C TYR A 36 5.97 3.88 11.11
N GLY A 37 5.80 3.52 12.38
CA GLY A 37 4.79 4.11 13.26
C GLY A 37 3.53 3.25 13.45
N LEU A 38 3.60 1.94 13.23
CA LEU A 38 2.47 1.02 13.40
C LEU A 38 1.75 1.22 14.74
N ASP A 39 2.50 1.25 15.85
CA ASP A 39 1.93 1.35 17.19
C ASP A 39 1.24 2.70 17.47
N SER A 40 1.58 3.72 16.71
CA SER A 40 1.04 5.08 16.83
C SER A 40 0.00 5.44 15.78
N PHE A 41 -0.22 4.58 14.78
CA PHE A 41 -1.11 4.91 13.67
C PHE A 41 -2.55 5.16 14.11
N GLY A 42 -3.03 4.50 15.16
CA GLY A 42 -4.36 4.75 15.75
C GLY A 42 -4.58 6.19 16.24
N GLN A 43 -3.52 6.97 16.42
CA GLN A 43 -3.59 8.40 16.78
C GLN A 43 -3.79 9.31 15.57
N ILE A 44 -3.65 8.80 14.34
CA ILE A 44 -3.78 9.60 13.12
C ILE A 44 -5.28 9.90 12.87
N GLU A 45 -5.62 11.17 12.81
CA GLU A 45 -6.95 11.67 12.44
C GLU A 45 -7.02 12.12 10.99
N GLY A 46 -5.89 12.57 10.44
CA GLY A 46 -5.77 12.98 9.06
C GLY A 46 -4.39 12.71 8.50
N LEU A 47 -4.33 12.31 7.26
CA LEU A 47 -3.12 12.18 6.45
C LEU A 47 -3.39 12.86 5.11
N ARG A 48 -2.55 13.82 4.75
CA ARG A 48 -2.59 14.46 3.43
C ARG A 48 -1.26 14.29 2.73
N TYR A 49 -1.31 14.17 1.42
CA TYR A 49 -0.12 14.04 0.57
C TYR A 49 -0.47 14.30 -0.89
N THR A 50 0.53 14.69 -1.66
CA THR A 50 0.47 14.71 -3.12
C THR A 50 1.35 13.58 -3.65
N TRP A 51 0.74 12.58 -4.27
CA TRP A 51 1.42 11.52 -5.01
C TRP A 51 1.79 12.03 -6.39
N ASN A 52 3.04 11.85 -6.79
CA ASN A 52 3.56 12.26 -8.08
C ASN A 52 4.24 11.07 -8.75
N ALA A 53 4.08 10.93 -10.07
CA ALA A 53 4.86 10.00 -10.88
C ALA A 53 5.44 10.70 -12.11
N GLU A 54 6.68 10.34 -12.43
CA GLU A 54 7.39 10.79 -13.62
C GLU A 54 7.85 9.56 -14.42
N PHE A 55 7.60 9.59 -15.73
CA PHE A 55 8.00 8.55 -16.69
C PHE A 55 8.90 9.19 -17.74
N PRO A 56 10.23 9.28 -17.48
CA PRO A 56 11.18 9.85 -18.42
C PRO A 56 11.27 9.02 -19.70
N GLY A 57 11.34 9.68 -20.85
CA GLY A 57 11.45 9.01 -22.15
C GLY A 57 10.15 8.37 -22.68
N ALA A 58 9.04 8.49 -21.93
CA ALA A 58 7.75 7.96 -22.40
C ALA A 58 7.25 8.72 -23.63
N LYS A 59 6.57 8.02 -24.53
CA LYS A 59 5.89 8.65 -25.66
C LYS A 59 4.66 9.41 -25.16
N LYS A 60 4.58 10.69 -25.49
CA LYS A 60 3.42 11.50 -25.14
C LYS A 60 2.19 11.07 -25.96
N PRO A 61 1.00 11.02 -25.32
CA PRO A 61 -0.21 10.50 -25.97
C PRO A 61 -0.64 11.23 -27.26
N PHE A 62 -0.33 12.53 -27.40
CA PHE A 62 -0.90 13.38 -28.43
C PHE A 62 0.07 13.77 -29.56
N ASP A 63 1.38 13.76 -29.33
CA ASP A 63 2.38 14.21 -30.32
C ASP A 63 3.39 13.12 -30.69
N GLY A 64 3.35 11.98 -29.99
CA GLY A 64 4.28 10.87 -30.22
C GLY A 64 5.74 11.18 -29.89
N GLY A 65 6.05 12.42 -29.48
CA GLY A 65 7.38 12.85 -29.10
C GLY A 65 7.82 12.22 -27.78
N ALA A 66 9.11 11.90 -27.69
CA ALA A 66 9.70 11.47 -26.41
C ALA A 66 9.72 12.65 -25.42
N GLY A 67 9.37 12.38 -24.15
CA GLY A 67 9.37 13.39 -23.12
C GLY A 67 9.18 12.76 -21.75
N THR A 68 8.95 13.59 -20.73
CA THR A 68 8.56 13.11 -19.40
C THR A 68 7.05 13.25 -19.23
N ILE A 69 6.36 12.13 -19.05
CA ILE A 69 4.96 12.17 -18.61
C ILE A 69 4.99 12.41 -17.10
N LYS A 70 4.20 13.37 -16.64
CA LYS A 70 4.05 13.71 -15.22
C LYS A 70 2.60 13.56 -14.81
N ILE A 71 2.37 12.88 -13.70
CA ILE A 71 1.06 12.70 -13.09
C ILE A 71 1.14 13.19 -11.65
N SER A 72 0.10 13.88 -11.19
CA SER A 72 0.01 14.37 -9.82
C SER A 72 -1.42 14.21 -9.31
N ARG A 73 -1.57 13.76 -8.06
CA ARG A 73 -2.85 13.55 -7.38
C ARG A 73 -2.70 13.94 -5.92
N THR A 74 -3.59 14.77 -5.42
CA THR A 74 -3.59 15.20 -4.02
C THR A 74 -4.70 14.50 -3.25
N TRP A 75 -4.33 14.01 -2.09
CA TRP A 75 -5.19 13.24 -1.22
C TRP A 75 -5.23 13.83 0.19
N GLU A 76 -6.41 13.76 0.80
CA GLU A 76 -6.59 13.89 2.23
C GLU A 76 -7.43 12.71 2.71
N TRP A 77 -6.94 11.96 3.68
CA TRP A 77 -7.59 10.80 4.23
C TRP A 77 -7.76 10.93 5.73
N ALA A 78 -8.99 10.73 6.21
CA ALA A 78 -9.32 10.61 7.63
C ALA A 78 -9.50 9.11 7.98
N PRO A 79 -8.47 8.42 8.52
CA PRO A 79 -8.51 6.96 8.71
C PRO A 79 -9.65 6.50 9.61
N LYS A 80 -9.97 7.25 10.68
CA LYS A 80 -11.01 6.88 11.64
C LYS A 80 -12.42 6.83 11.05
N THR A 81 -12.74 7.73 10.13
CA THR A 81 -14.03 7.78 9.43
C THR A 81 -13.97 7.13 8.06
N ASN A 82 -12.77 6.78 7.61
CA ASN A 82 -12.48 6.30 6.27
C ASN A 82 -13.01 7.22 5.17
N THR A 83 -12.89 8.54 5.41
CA THR A 83 -13.28 9.61 4.47
C THR A 83 -12.05 10.00 3.66
N VAL A 84 -12.22 10.05 2.34
CA VAL A 84 -11.16 10.37 1.37
C VAL A 84 -11.57 11.59 0.57
N SER A 85 -10.68 12.58 0.45
CA SER A 85 -10.77 13.69 -0.48
C SER A 85 -9.70 13.56 -1.54
N PHE A 86 -10.09 13.76 -2.78
CA PHE A 86 -9.26 13.68 -3.99
C PHE A 86 -9.28 15.01 -4.72
N GLU A 87 -8.11 15.42 -5.20
CA GLU A 87 -7.97 16.49 -6.18
C GLU A 87 -6.95 16.07 -7.25
N GLY A 88 -7.37 16.08 -8.50
CA GLY A 88 -6.55 15.63 -9.63
C GLY A 88 -7.27 15.82 -10.96
N LYS A 89 -7.12 14.85 -11.84
CA LYS A 89 -7.76 14.83 -13.16
C LYS A 89 -8.54 13.54 -13.37
N ASP A 90 -9.61 13.64 -14.15
CA ASP A 90 -10.34 12.48 -14.67
C ASP A 90 -9.61 11.82 -15.85
N MET A 91 -10.23 10.79 -16.45
CA MET A 91 -9.69 10.07 -17.62
C MET A 91 -9.57 10.93 -18.88
N GLU A 92 -10.31 12.05 -18.96
CA GLU A 92 -10.27 13.00 -20.06
C GLU A 92 -9.25 14.15 -19.81
N GLY A 93 -8.59 14.13 -18.63
CA GLY A 93 -7.63 15.16 -18.22
C GLY A 93 -8.29 16.42 -17.63
N LYS A 94 -9.60 16.41 -17.38
CA LYS A 94 -10.33 17.51 -16.76
C LYS A 94 -10.12 17.52 -15.25
N PRO A 95 -10.09 18.70 -14.61
CA PRO A 95 -10.03 18.79 -13.15
C PRO A 95 -11.17 18.01 -12.49
N LEU A 96 -10.83 17.21 -11.50
CA LEU A 96 -11.78 16.44 -10.69
C LEU A 96 -11.45 16.65 -9.22
N LYS A 97 -12.47 17.05 -8.44
CA LYS A 97 -12.38 17.14 -6.98
C LYS A 97 -13.60 16.46 -6.37
N VAL A 98 -13.35 15.51 -5.46
CA VAL A 98 -14.42 14.74 -4.82
C VAL A 98 -14.02 14.35 -3.40
N THR A 99 -15.02 14.32 -2.50
CA THR A 99 -14.90 13.74 -1.17
C THR A 99 -15.91 12.63 -1.03
N TYR A 100 -15.49 11.48 -0.52
CA TYR A 100 -16.37 10.33 -0.34
C TYR A 100 -16.00 9.53 0.91
N GLN A 101 -16.93 8.72 1.39
CA GLN A 101 -16.72 7.82 2.50
C GLN A 101 -16.63 6.39 1.97
N ARG A 102 -15.49 5.73 2.20
CA ARG A 102 -15.22 4.39 1.64
C ARG A 102 -16.16 3.32 2.17
N SER A 103 -16.67 3.46 3.41
CA SER A 103 -17.71 2.57 3.94
C SER A 103 -19.03 2.62 3.16
N GLN A 104 -19.22 3.65 2.33
CA GLN A 104 -20.39 3.84 1.47
C GLN A 104 -20.04 3.78 -0.02
N LEU A 105 -18.97 3.08 -0.39
CA LEU A 105 -18.45 3.05 -1.75
C LEU A 105 -19.49 2.56 -2.76
N SER A 106 -20.32 1.57 -2.40
CA SER A 106 -21.36 1.03 -3.28
C SER A 106 -22.40 2.09 -3.75
N SER A 107 -22.65 3.12 -2.94
CA SER A 107 -23.58 4.20 -3.23
C SER A 107 -22.93 5.41 -3.91
N GLN A 108 -21.62 5.41 -4.09
CA GLN A 108 -20.90 6.49 -4.76
C GLN A 108 -21.10 6.48 -6.27
N SER A 109 -20.74 7.60 -6.92
CA SER A 109 -20.76 7.70 -8.38
C SER A 109 -19.81 6.70 -9.04
N ASP A 110 -20.04 6.39 -10.32
CA ASP A 110 -19.20 5.45 -11.05
C ASP A 110 -17.76 5.93 -11.15
N VAL A 111 -17.51 7.24 -11.32
CA VAL A 111 -16.17 7.80 -11.35
C VAL A 111 -15.43 7.56 -10.02
N VAL A 112 -16.12 7.63 -8.89
CA VAL A 112 -15.50 7.31 -7.59
C VAL A 112 -15.17 5.83 -7.51
N LYS A 113 -16.09 4.94 -7.87
CA LYS A 113 -15.92 3.48 -7.79
C LYS A 113 -14.86 2.95 -8.75
N THR A 114 -14.79 3.49 -9.96
CA THR A 114 -13.97 2.91 -11.05
C THR A 114 -12.64 3.63 -11.29
N LEU A 115 -12.50 4.85 -10.78
CA LEU A 115 -11.30 5.65 -10.95
C LEU A 115 -10.70 6.08 -9.61
N VAL A 116 -11.46 6.86 -8.82
CA VAL A 116 -10.87 7.58 -7.66
C VAL A 116 -10.46 6.61 -6.55
N ASP A 117 -11.33 5.69 -6.14
CA ASP A 117 -11.02 4.75 -5.05
C ASP A 117 -9.89 3.76 -5.40
N PRO A 118 -9.83 3.17 -6.62
CA PRO A 118 -8.66 2.39 -7.05
C PRO A 118 -7.36 3.20 -7.09
N LEU A 119 -7.39 4.47 -7.51
CA LEU A 119 -6.21 5.34 -7.49
C LEU A 119 -5.79 5.69 -6.05
N PHE A 120 -6.74 5.98 -5.16
CA PHE A 120 -6.44 6.19 -3.74
C PHE A 120 -5.72 4.97 -3.15
N PHE A 121 -6.22 3.78 -3.44
CA PHE A 121 -5.66 2.54 -2.96
C PHE A 121 -4.21 2.36 -3.47
N ASN A 122 -3.99 2.53 -4.77
CA ASN A 122 -2.65 2.47 -5.36
C ASN A 122 -1.68 3.47 -4.71
N ASP A 123 -2.08 4.73 -4.60
CA ASP A 123 -1.19 5.80 -4.15
C ASP A 123 -0.86 5.68 -2.66
N GLN A 124 -1.83 5.26 -1.85
CA GLN A 124 -1.65 5.01 -0.43
C GLN A 124 -0.72 3.82 -0.17
N TYR A 125 -0.79 2.77 -1.00
CA TYR A 125 0.13 1.63 -0.91
C TYR A 125 1.58 2.06 -1.15
N TRP A 126 1.84 2.88 -2.15
CA TRP A 126 3.17 3.43 -2.38
C TRP A 126 3.66 4.32 -1.23
N LEU A 127 2.78 4.95 -0.46
CA LEU A 127 3.15 5.77 0.69
C LEU A 127 3.38 4.93 1.97
N LEU A 128 2.50 3.95 2.24
CA LEU A 128 2.38 3.28 3.54
C LEU A 128 2.64 1.77 3.48
N PHE A 129 3.22 1.23 2.41
CA PHE A 129 3.34 -0.22 2.23
C PHE A 129 3.99 -0.95 3.42
N PRO A 130 5.02 -0.42 4.10
CA PRO A 130 5.57 -1.07 5.29
C PRO A 130 4.55 -1.31 6.41
N LEU A 131 3.51 -0.45 6.51
CA LEU A 131 2.40 -0.65 7.45
C LEU A 131 1.38 -1.67 6.91
N HIS A 132 1.12 -1.68 5.59
CA HIS A 132 0.24 -2.65 4.94
C HIS A 132 0.74 -4.09 5.13
N ALA A 133 2.04 -4.31 5.15
CA ALA A 133 2.60 -5.61 5.47
C ALA A 133 2.13 -6.18 6.83
N ALA A 134 1.73 -5.30 7.76
CA ALA A 134 1.19 -5.69 9.06
C ALA A 134 -0.35 -5.61 9.15
N TRP A 135 -0.99 -4.78 8.32
CA TRP A 135 -2.44 -4.54 8.38
C TRP A 135 -3.25 -5.53 7.55
N ASP A 136 -2.72 -5.93 6.40
CA ASP A 136 -3.47 -6.70 5.40
C ASP A 136 -3.49 -8.18 5.77
N THR A 137 -4.44 -8.54 6.62
CA THR A 137 -4.55 -9.89 7.19
C THR A 137 -4.79 -10.99 6.16
N SER A 138 -5.24 -10.64 4.95
CA SER A 138 -5.40 -11.59 3.84
C SER A 138 -4.08 -11.91 3.12
N ALA A 139 -3.07 -11.07 3.27
CA ALA A 139 -1.78 -11.27 2.62
C ALA A 139 -0.93 -12.28 3.41
N LYS A 140 -0.20 -13.13 2.68
CA LYS A 140 0.83 -13.98 3.27
C LYS A 140 2.15 -13.22 3.35
N VAL A 141 2.69 -13.06 4.55
CA VAL A 141 3.98 -12.39 4.80
C VAL A 141 5.02 -13.45 5.16
N THR A 142 6.18 -13.43 4.48
CA THR A 142 7.30 -14.32 4.72
C THR A 142 8.61 -13.54 4.81
N ASP A 143 9.52 -14.03 5.63
CA ASP A 143 10.90 -13.58 5.71
C ASP A 143 11.75 -14.57 4.89
N GLU A 144 12.47 -14.08 3.89
CA GLU A 144 13.33 -14.89 3.01
C GLU A 144 14.81 -14.72 3.32
N GLY A 145 15.12 -14.06 4.44
CA GLY A 145 16.50 -13.83 4.88
C GLY A 145 17.28 -12.87 3.98
N MET A 146 18.59 -12.87 4.14
CA MET A 146 19.50 -11.98 3.43
C MET A 146 19.51 -12.25 1.93
N GLN A 147 19.21 -11.23 1.12
CA GLN A 147 19.19 -11.28 -0.33
C GLN A 147 19.94 -10.09 -0.93
N LYS A 148 20.46 -10.26 -2.16
CA LYS A 148 21.06 -9.16 -2.91
C LYS A 148 20.02 -8.12 -3.30
N LEU A 149 20.39 -6.84 -3.20
CA LEU A 149 19.60 -5.74 -3.75
C LEU A 149 19.52 -5.87 -5.28
N THR A 150 18.40 -5.43 -5.84
CA THR A 150 18.18 -5.50 -7.29
C THR A 150 18.77 -4.29 -8.02
N LEU A 151 18.76 -3.11 -7.38
CA LEU A 151 19.27 -1.85 -7.95
C LEU A 151 20.67 -1.50 -7.43
N GLY A 152 21.05 -1.98 -6.25
CA GLY A 152 22.32 -1.68 -5.61
C GLY A 152 23.24 -2.90 -5.52
N ASP A 153 24.49 -2.67 -5.11
CA ASP A 153 25.51 -3.74 -4.94
C ASP A 153 25.46 -4.40 -3.56
N GLY A 154 24.55 -3.99 -2.69
CA GLY A 154 24.45 -4.46 -1.32
C GLY A 154 23.58 -5.70 -1.16
N SER A 155 23.33 -6.04 0.11
CA SER A 155 22.37 -7.08 0.52
C SER A 155 21.54 -6.55 1.69
N ALA A 156 20.29 -6.99 1.77
CA ALA A 156 19.38 -6.68 2.87
C ALA A 156 18.46 -7.88 3.14
N GLU A 157 17.84 -7.90 4.30
CA GLU A 157 16.83 -8.90 4.64
C GLU A 157 15.59 -8.69 3.77
N LYS A 158 15.03 -9.77 3.20
CA LYS A 158 13.89 -9.66 2.29
C LYS A 158 12.60 -10.16 2.92
N ILE A 159 11.63 -9.27 3.04
CA ILE A 159 10.23 -9.58 3.39
C ILE A 159 9.42 -9.67 2.11
N VAL A 160 8.63 -10.74 1.96
CA VAL A 160 7.71 -10.92 0.84
C VAL A 160 6.28 -10.89 1.35
N VAL A 161 5.45 -10.02 0.75
CA VAL A 161 4.02 -9.90 1.00
C VAL A 161 3.28 -10.33 -0.25
N LYS A 162 2.55 -11.45 -0.18
CA LYS A 162 1.82 -12.02 -1.30
C LYS A 162 0.33 -12.01 -1.04
N TYR A 163 -0.42 -11.39 -1.93
CA TYR A 163 -1.88 -11.33 -1.87
C TYR A 163 -2.53 -12.55 -2.50
N PRO A 164 -3.76 -12.93 -2.06
CA PRO A 164 -4.53 -14.00 -2.69
C PRO A 164 -4.77 -13.70 -4.18
N SER A 165 -4.93 -14.77 -4.97
CA SER A 165 -5.18 -14.65 -6.41
C SER A 165 -6.55 -14.07 -6.76
N GLU A 166 -7.45 -13.98 -5.79
CA GLU A 166 -8.83 -13.51 -5.97
C GLU A 166 -9.21 -12.52 -4.87
N GLY A 167 -10.09 -11.59 -5.21
CA GLY A 167 -10.65 -10.59 -4.29
C GLY A 167 -9.74 -9.38 -4.04
N GLY A 168 -10.33 -8.33 -3.46
CA GLY A 168 -9.65 -7.09 -3.13
C GLY A 168 -9.18 -6.27 -4.35
N TYR A 169 -8.28 -5.34 -4.10
CA TYR A 169 -7.68 -4.46 -5.13
C TYR A 169 -6.37 -5.01 -5.71
N LEU A 170 -5.78 -6.04 -5.10
CA LEU A 170 -4.44 -6.55 -5.39
C LEU A 170 -4.44 -8.08 -5.69
N PRO A 171 -5.32 -8.61 -6.55
CA PRO A 171 -5.43 -10.05 -6.74
C PRO A 171 -4.13 -10.63 -7.31
N GLY A 172 -3.45 -11.45 -6.50
CA GLY A 172 -2.20 -12.12 -6.86
C GLY A 172 -0.94 -11.25 -6.85
N ASP A 173 -1.04 -9.99 -6.43
CA ASP A 173 0.11 -9.09 -6.34
C ASP A 173 1.13 -9.58 -5.30
N THR A 174 2.39 -9.30 -5.58
CA THR A 174 3.50 -9.62 -4.68
C THR A 174 4.38 -8.39 -4.51
N TRP A 175 4.72 -8.09 -3.25
CA TRP A 175 5.63 -7.03 -2.87
C TRP A 175 6.83 -7.64 -2.14
N GLU A 176 8.01 -7.33 -2.60
CA GLU A 176 9.29 -7.75 -2.02
C GLU A 176 9.97 -6.51 -1.45
N LEU A 177 10.15 -6.47 -0.12
CA LEU A 177 10.77 -5.34 0.57
C LEU A 177 12.16 -5.76 1.06
N TYR A 178 13.17 -5.00 0.69
CA TYR A 178 14.55 -5.20 1.14
C TYR A 178 14.81 -4.26 2.31
N VAL A 179 14.94 -4.84 3.51
CA VAL A 179 14.95 -4.15 4.80
C VAL A 179 16.36 -4.09 5.34
N GLY A 180 16.85 -2.90 5.61
CA GLY A 180 18.16 -2.67 6.20
C GLY A 180 18.20 -2.98 7.69
N ALA A 181 19.40 -2.95 8.27
CA ALA A 181 19.63 -3.19 9.70
C ALA A 181 18.93 -2.17 10.62
N ASP A 182 18.54 -1.02 10.10
CA ASP A 182 17.76 0.01 10.79
C ASP A 182 16.24 -0.19 10.65
N HIS A 183 15.82 -1.33 10.14
CA HIS A 183 14.43 -1.72 9.84
C HIS A 183 13.75 -0.80 8.83
N ARG A 184 14.51 -0.08 8.00
CA ARG A 184 13.97 0.71 6.88
C ARG A 184 14.08 -0.06 5.58
N VAL A 185 13.08 0.08 4.74
CA VAL A 185 13.11 -0.47 3.38
C VAL A 185 14.13 0.33 2.56
N GLN A 186 15.02 -0.33 1.86
CA GLN A 186 16.02 0.27 0.97
C GLN A 186 15.56 0.20 -0.49
N GLU A 187 15.00 -0.93 -0.87
CA GLU A 187 14.44 -1.20 -2.18
C GLU A 187 13.13 -1.97 -2.06
N LEU A 188 12.33 -1.84 -3.09
CA LEU A 188 11.07 -2.57 -3.22
C LEU A 188 10.93 -3.11 -4.63
N THR A 189 10.47 -4.35 -4.75
CA THR A 189 10.01 -4.91 -6.02
C THR A 189 8.51 -5.21 -5.90
N PHE A 190 7.72 -4.56 -6.73
CA PHE A 190 6.31 -4.85 -6.90
C PHE A 190 6.09 -5.70 -8.15
N ARG A 191 5.37 -6.80 -8.02
CA ARG A 191 4.96 -7.67 -9.12
C ARG A 191 3.45 -7.73 -9.17
N ARG A 192 2.89 -7.18 -10.24
CA ARG A 192 1.45 -7.26 -10.47
C ARG A 192 1.06 -8.71 -10.75
N GLY A 193 0.05 -9.18 -10.04
CA GLY A 193 -0.58 -10.48 -10.24
C GLY A 193 -1.75 -10.44 -11.21
N GLY A 194 -2.57 -11.51 -11.17
CA GLY A 194 -3.78 -11.64 -11.96
C GLY A 194 -3.54 -12.11 -13.40
N GLN A 195 -4.61 -12.03 -14.22
CA GLN A 195 -4.62 -12.54 -15.60
C GLN A 195 -4.10 -11.52 -16.63
N THR A 196 -3.85 -10.30 -16.25
CA THR A 196 -3.28 -9.28 -17.12
C THR A 196 -1.78 -9.48 -17.29
N LYS A 197 -1.20 -8.89 -18.34
CA LYS A 197 0.24 -8.95 -18.59
C LYS A 197 0.98 -8.60 -17.28
N PRO A 198 1.86 -9.49 -16.80
CA PRO A 198 2.66 -9.21 -15.61
C PRO A 198 3.41 -7.89 -15.77
N SER A 199 3.42 -7.09 -14.72
CA SER A 199 4.20 -5.85 -14.67
C SER A 199 5.08 -5.88 -13.43
N VAL A 200 6.31 -5.41 -13.58
CA VAL A 200 7.29 -5.37 -12.49
C VAL A 200 7.77 -3.94 -12.30
N VAL A 201 7.61 -3.43 -11.10
CA VAL A 201 8.22 -2.16 -10.68
C VAL A 201 9.32 -2.47 -9.68
N ILE A 202 10.52 -1.96 -9.92
CA ILE A 202 11.65 -2.03 -8.99
C ILE A 202 12.04 -0.59 -8.67
N ALA A 203 12.06 -0.23 -7.38
CA ALA A 203 12.35 1.13 -6.98
C ALA A 203 13.12 1.19 -5.65
N THR A 204 13.94 2.21 -5.51
CA THR A 204 14.52 2.60 -4.21
C THR A 204 13.40 3.07 -3.28
N TRP A 205 13.67 3.00 -1.98
CA TRP A 205 12.81 3.55 -0.94
C TRP A 205 13.64 4.51 -0.12
N ALA A 206 13.52 5.81 -0.39
CA ALA A 206 14.49 6.81 0.05
C ALA A 206 13.85 8.13 0.48
N ASP A 207 14.68 9.10 0.86
CA ASP A 207 14.27 10.44 1.33
C ASP A 207 13.26 10.35 2.48
N TYR A 208 13.71 9.70 3.57
CA TYR A 208 12.90 9.47 4.74
C TYR A 208 12.65 10.74 5.55
N LYS A 209 11.38 10.99 5.84
CA LYS A 209 10.90 12.14 6.63
C LYS A 209 9.97 11.69 7.73
N LYS A 210 9.94 12.45 8.81
CA LYS A 210 8.97 12.23 9.89
C LYS A 210 7.79 13.17 9.72
N ALA A 211 6.58 12.60 9.68
CA ALA A 211 5.31 13.32 9.76
C ALA A 211 4.60 12.91 11.06
N GLY A 212 4.75 13.70 12.11
CA GLY A 212 4.31 13.31 13.46
C GLY A 212 4.92 11.98 13.89
N PRO A 213 4.13 10.96 14.26
CA PRO A 213 4.65 9.65 14.66
C PRO A 213 5.03 8.74 13.49
N LEU A 214 4.74 9.13 12.23
CA LEU A 214 5.00 8.30 11.07
C LEU A 214 6.36 8.59 10.46
N LEU A 215 7.05 7.54 10.04
CA LEU A 215 8.21 7.62 9.16
C LEU A 215 7.75 7.36 7.73
N ILE A 216 8.03 8.28 6.82
CA ILE A 216 7.58 8.24 5.42
C ILE A 216 8.79 8.29 4.50
N SER A 217 8.87 7.35 3.56
CA SER A 217 9.76 7.47 2.41
C SER A 217 9.09 8.33 1.36
N THR A 218 9.77 9.35 0.86
CA THR A 218 9.16 10.34 -0.03
C THR A 218 9.70 10.31 -1.46
N ASP A 219 10.70 9.48 -1.79
CA ASP A 219 11.24 9.36 -3.16
C ASP A 219 11.56 7.90 -3.51
N HIS A 220 10.98 7.43 -4.60
CA HIS A 220 11.15 6.07 -5.12
C HIS A 220 11.57 6.16 -6.59
N ARG A 221 12.81 5.76 -6.88
CA ARG A 221 13.40 5.81 -8.22
C ARG A 221 13.75 4.43 -8.71
N GLY A 222 13.43 4.15 -9.95
CA GLY A 222 13.70 2.85 -10.53
C GLY A 222 13.11 2.66 -11.92
N THR A 223 12.50 1.50 -12.13
CA THR A 223 11.93 1.13 -13.43
C THR A 223 10.56 0.49 -13.28
N ALA A 224 9.70 0.70 -14.28
CA ALA A 224 8.48 -0.05 -14.51
C ALA A 224 8.64 -0.81 -15.83
N ASP A 225 8.67 -2.14 -15.78
CA ASP A 225 8.94 -3.02 -16.93
C ASP A 225 10.22 -2.62 -17.71
N GLY A 226 11.25 -2.20 -16.96
CA GLY A 226 12.53 -1.74 -17.51
C GLY A 226 12.56 -0.28 -17.97
N ALA A 227 11.42 0.40 -18.07
CA ALA A 227 11.37 1.83 -18.40
C ALA A 227 11.58 2.69 -17.14
N PRO A 228 12.33 3.82 -17.23
CA PRO A 228 12.58 4.69 -16.08
C PRO A 228 11.29 5.18 -15.43
N LEU A 229 11.26 5.15 -14.09
CA LEU A 229 10.15 5.58 -13.26
C LEU A 229 10.69 6.36 -12.05
N ARG A 230 9.98 7.40 -11.66
CA ARG A 230 10.07 8.01 -10.34
C ARG A 230 8.67 8.19 -9.77
N ILE A 231 8.44 7.70 -8.54
CA ILE A 231 7.27 8.02 -7.72
C ILE A 231 7.79 8.84 -6.54
N PHE A 232 7.14 9.96 -6.24
CA PHE A 232 7.54 10.76 -5.08
C PHE A 232 6.34 11.45 -4.45
N PHE A 233 6.50 11.81 -3.17
CA PHE A 233 5.46 12.44 -2.37
C PHE A 233 5.88 13.84 -1.98
N SER A 234 4.98 14.81 -2.19
CA SER A 234 5.09 16.18 -1.67
C SER A 234 3.91 16.47 -0.74
N ASP A 235 4.03 17.57 -0.01
CA ASP A 235 2.97 18.09 0.88
C ASP A 235 2.46 17.07 1.90
N VAL A 236 3.34 16.13 2.29
CA VAL A 236 2.98 15.11 3.28
C VAL A 236 2.83 15.76 4.65
N ALA A 237 1.67 15.56 5.26
CA ALA A 237 1.41 16.00 6.63
C ALA A 237 0.41 15.08 7.33
N VAL A 238 0.51 15.00 8.63
CA VAL A 238 -0.43 14.27 9.48
C VAL A 238 -1.10 15.19 10.50
N LYS A 239 -2.32 14.84 10.86
CA LYS A 239 -3.03 15.39 12.01
C LYS A 239 -3.23 14.27 13.02
N VAL A 240 -2.85 14.52 14.27
CA VAL A 240 -2.97 13.53 15.35
C VAL A 240 -4.07 13.90 16.32
N SER A 241 -4.59 12.92 17.02
CA SER A 241 -5.63 13.10 18.04
C SER A 241 -5.22 14.14 19.07
N GLY A 242 -6.14 15.07 19.35
CA GLY A 242 -5.93 16.16 20.28
C GLY A 242 -5.16 17.36 19.73
N SER A 243 -4.68 17.31 18.48
CA SER A 243 -4.07 18.46 17.79
C SER A 243 -5.01 19.09 16.79
N GLN A 244 -5.01 20.42 16.71
CA GLN A 244 -5.70 21.14 15.64
C GLN A 244 -4.79 21.35 14.41
N ASP A 245 -3.47 21.23 14.59
CA ASP A 245 -2.48 21.56 13.58
C ASP A 245 -2.03 20.32 12.78
N TRP A 246 -1.69 20.57 11.52
CA TRP A 246 -1.04 19.61 10.65
C TRP A 246 0.47 19.62 10.88
N MET A 247 1.06 18.47 11.11
CA MET A 247 2.49 18.26 11.21
C MET A 247 3.04 17.88 9.84
N ASN A 248 3.75 18.80 9.19
CA ASN A 248 4.37 18.51 7.89
C ASN A 248 5.55 17.56 8.05
N ALA A 249 5.78 16.73 7.04
CA ALA A 249 6.94 15.86 6.96
C ALA A 249 8.24 16.68 6.80
N GLN A 250 9.25 16.36 7.61
CA GLN A 250 10.56 17.03 7.64
C GLN A 250 11.69 16.06 8.00
#